data_5a3e3f8294e3a57970249a3e738e1a10
#
_entry.id   5a3e3f8294e3a57970249a3e738e1a10
#
_cell.length_a   1.000
_cell.length_b   1.000
_cell.length_c   1.000
_cell.angle_alpha   90.00
_cell.angle_beta   90.00
_cell.angle_gamma   90.00
#
_symmetry.space_group_name_H-M   'P 1'
#
loop_
_entity.id
_entity.type
_entity.pdbx_description
1 polymer ?
#
loop_
_entity_poly.entity_id
_entity_poly.type
_entity_poly.pdbx_seq_one_letter_code
_entity_poly.pdbx_strand_id
1 'polypeptide(L)'
;MAVDKFNIMRESNFKYSVAIRTVGKAGDKYIQELQSLHNQTVKPEHIYVHLAHGFERPKEQVGMEEYIDTPKGLVHQRAAANMVEEEYVLIIDDDVYFPEDAVEKMYNALQKYNADGIAPDTFPSQSMSFFSKAGAYLTNTVKGRKNDEWAIRIQRSGAFSFNSNPEKGAIYPTESAAGTAVFMKTKVWKAIHYEHEVWIDKYPAGTFGEDQLMYQKIIENGFKLLMWYDSGVLHLDANTNKASQKSYDKIYYRAMSQYLTWYRCIYDLPRNTSADKLKNQLAYVYRFLLSCSVRLVYSILQFSPRFLTAHIKGNIDARKFVKSEEYISLPHFVLSPKE
;
A
#
# COMPACT_ATOMS: atom_id res chain seq x y z
N MET A 1 -7.08 25.75 5.38
CA MET A 1 -5.69 26.03 5.80
C MET A 1 -4.91 26.30 4.52
N ALA A 2 -4.30 27.48 4.41
CA ALA A 2 -3.65 27.92 3.19
C ALA A 2 -2.40 27.08 2.88
N VAL A 3 -2.20 26.81 1.59
CA VAL A 3 -1.03 26.16 1.03
C VAL A 3 0.19 27.06 1.25
N ASP A 4 0.98 26.79 2.28
CA ASP A 4 2.30 27.40 2.44
C ASP A 4 3.28 26.70 1.51
N LYS A 5 3.83 27.47 0.58
CA LYS A 5 4.96 27.05 -0.25
C LYS A 5 6.13 26.68 0.66
N PHE A 6 6.75 25.54 0.40
CA PHE A 6 7.92 25.06 1.11
C PHE A 6 9.00 26.15 1.22
N ASN A 7 9.17 26.74 2.40
CA ASN A 7 10.41 27.44 2.76
C ASN A 7 11.38 26.37 3.27
N ILE A 8 12.41 26.12 2.48
CA ILE A 8 13.50 25.18 2.78
C ILE A 8 14.22 25.69 4.04
N MET A 9 14.06 24.99 5.16
CA MET A 9 14.97 25.16 6.28
C MET A 9 16.32 24.56 5.87
N ARG A 10 17.40 25.32 6.01
CA ARG A 10 18.77 24.89 5.68
C ARG A 10 19.22 23.82 6.66
N GLU A 11 19.90 22.79 6.11
CA GLU A 11 20.60 21.69 6.77
C GLU A 11 19.68 20.76 7.60
N SER A 12 18.96 19.90 6.90
CA SER A 12 18.32 18.74 7.50
C SER A 12 19.34 17.61 7.68
N ASN A 13 19.95 17.55 8.87
CA ASN A 13 20.94 16.53 9.23
C ASN A 13 20.23 15.28 9.76
N PHE A 14 19.41 14.61 8.93
CA PHE A 14 18.78 13.33 9.26
C PHE A 14 19.47 12.19 8.51
N LYS A 15 19.43 11.00 9.10
CA LYS A 15 19.99 9.78 8.51
C LYS A 15 18.87 8.83 8.10
N TYR A 16 18.99 8.29 6.90
CA TYR A 16 18.07 7.29 6.39
C TYR A 16 18.79 6.26 5.52
N SER A 17 18.19 5.07 5.44
CA SER A 17 18.57 4.05 4.49
C SER A 17 17.37 3.68 3.61
N VAL A 18 17.68 3.13 2.44
CA VAL A 18 16.70 2.67 1.46
C VAL A 18 16.59 1.15 1.53
N ALA A 19 15.37 0.63 1.47
CA ALA A 19 15.08 -0.80 1.38
C ALA A 19 14.29 -1.06 0.09
N ILE A 20 14.95 -1.66 -0.91
CA ILE A 20 14.39 -1.99 -2.22
C ILE A 20 14.02 -3.46 -2.25
N ARG A 21 12.79 -3.80 -2.67
CA ARG A 21 12.43 -5.18 -2.98
C ARG A 21 12.52 -5.44 -4.47
N THR A 22 13.17 -6.53 -4.89
CA THR A 22 13.31 -6.85 -6.31
C THR A 22 13.29 -8.36 -6.60
N VAL A 23 12.91 -8.68 -7.82
CA VAL A 23 13.14 -9.99 -8.47
C VAL A 23 14.20 -9.86 -9.60
N GLY A 24 14.94 -8.76 -9.64
CA GLY A 24 16.05 -8.55 -10.58
C GLY A 24 15.63 -8.38 -12.04
N LYS A 25 14.39 -7.93 -12.33
CA LYS A 25 13.85 -7.89 -13.70
C LYS A 25 13.38 -6.51 -14.18
N ALA A 26 13.64 -5.45 -13.43
CA ALA A 26 13.18 -4.10 -13.78
C ALA A 26 14.05 -3.44 -14.87
N GLY A 27 15.27 -3.94 -15.13
CA GLY A 27 16.13 -3.49 -16.23
C GLY A 27 16.49 -2.00 -16.14
N ASP A 28 16.36 -1.27 -17.25
CA ASP A 28 16.72 0.17 -17.32
C ASP A 28 15.96 1.03 -16.28
N LYS A 29 14.82 0.59 -15.79
CA LYS A 29 14.06 1.33 -14.78
C LYS A 29 14.71 1.24 -13.40
N TYR A 30 15.30 0.09 -13.10
CA TYR A 30 16.06 -0.08 -11.88
C TYR A 30 17.30 0.83 -11.84
N ILE A 31 18.03 0.99 -12.94
CA ILE A 31 19.18 1.92 -12.97
C ILE A 31 18.72 3.38 -12.86
N GLN A 32 17.58 3.75 -13.45
CA GLN A 32 17.00 5.08 -13.27
C GLN A 32 16.63 5.36 -11.82
N GLU A 33 16.07 4.38 -11.11
CA GLU A 33 15.80 4.45 -9.69
C GLU A 33 17.08 4.66 -8.88
N LEU A 34 18.08 3.79 -9.04
CA LEU A 34 19.34 3.88 -8.31
C LEU A 34 20.05 5.22 -8.55
N GLN A 35 20.07 5.71 -9.79
CA GLN A 35 20.64 7.03 -10.12
C GLN A 35 19.87 8.15 -9.43
N SER A 36 18.53 8.06 -9.37
CA SER A 36 17.69 9.05 -8.71
C SER A 36 17.90 9.08 -7.19
N LEU A 37 18.17 7.93 -6.57
CA LEU A 37 18.54 7.82 -5.16
C LEU A 37 19.95 8.37 -4.89
N HIS A 38 20.88 8.07 -5.78
CA HIS A 38 22.25 8.61 -5.72
C HIS A 38 22.29 10.14 -5.85
N ASN A 39 21.34 10.72 -6.60
CA ASN A 39 21.27 12.15 -6.85
C ASN A 39 20.44 12.94 -5.81
N GLN A 40 19.91 12.29 -4.76
CA GLN A 40 19.19 13.01 -3.71
C GLN A 40 20.06 14.08 -3.04
N THR A 41 19.46 15.21 -2.63
CA THR A 41 20.13 16.29 -1.86
C THR A 41 20.70 15.76 -0.54
N VAL A 42 19.96 14.91 0.16
CA VAL A 42 20.44 14.15 1.31
C VAL A 42 20.66 12.71 0.83
N LYS A 43 21.90 12.23 0.92
CA LYS A 43 22.24 10.88 0.47
C LYS A 43 21.77 9.82 1.46
N PRO A 44 21.33 8.64 1.00
CA PRO A 44 21.11 7.51 1.90
C PRO A 44 22.43 7.02 2.49
N GLU A 45 22.41 6.55 3.73
CA GLU A 45 23.55 5.88 4.35
C GLU A 45 23.80 4.50 3.69
N HIS A 46 22.71 3.76 3.43
CA HIS A 46 22.74 2.45 2.78
C HIS A 46 21.59 2.29 1.79
N ILE A 47 21.80 1.50 0.74
CA ILE A 47 20.78 1.04 -0.20
C ILE A 47 20.73 -0.49 -0.12
N TYR A 48 19.85 -1.03 0.72
CA TYR A 48 19.63 -2.47 0.88
C TYR A 48 18.69 -2.98 -0.21
N VAL A 49 19.15 -3.96 -0.97
CA VAL A 49 18.39 -4.54 -2.07
C VAL A 49 17.99 -5.98 -1.70
N HIS A 50 16.74 -6.15 -1.31
CA HIS A 50 16.17 -7.43 -0.93
C HIS A 50 15.80 -8.25 -2.16
N LEU A 51 16.76 -9.04 -2.64
CA LEU A 51 16.60 -9.91 -3.80
C LEU A 51 15.89 -11.21 -3.40
N ALA A 52 14.82 -11.55 -4.12
CA ALA A 52 14.09 -12.77 -3.86
C ALA A 52 14.93 -14.02 -4.16
N HIS A 53 14.90 -15.03 -3.27
CA HIS A 53 15.58 -16.31 -3.47
C HIS A 53 15.29 -16.91 -4.85
N GLY A 54 16.32 -17.40 -5.52
CA GLY A 54 16.22 -18.04 -6.82
C GLY A 54 16.19 -17.08 -8.01
N PHE A 55 16.43 -15.81 -7.76
CA PHE A 55 16.58 -14.78 -8.81
C PHE A 55 18.01 -14.29 -8.89
N GLU A 56 18.43 -13.91 -10.10
CA GLU A 56 19.76 -13.33 -10.35
C GLU A 56 19.78 -11.84 -9.98
N ARG A 57 20.93 -11.37 -9.53
CA ARG A 57 21.16 -9.95 -9.29
C ARG A 57 20.96 -9.16 -10.59
N PRO A 58 20.36 -7.97 -10.55
CA PRO A 58 20.33 -7.06 -11.68
C PRO A 58 21.77 -6.82 -12.20
N LYS A 59 21.88 -6.68 -13.52
CA LYS A 59 23.19 -6.30 -14.15
C LYS A 59 23.48 -4.83 -13.95
N GLU A 60 22.42 -4.05 -13.81
CA GLU A 60 22.45 -2.61 -13.58
C GLU A 60 22.87 -2.35 -12.14
N GLN A 61 23.93 -1.56 -11.94
CA GLN A 61 24.48 -1.20 -10.64
C GLN A 61 25.04 0.22 -10.68
N VAL A 62 24.96 0.93 -9.56
CA VAL A 62 25.56 2.25 -9.36
C VAL A 62 26.72 2.18 -8.34
N GLY A 63 26.84 1.06 -7.63
CA GLY A 63 27.95 0.77 -6.73
C GLY A 63 27.71 1.13 -5.26
N MET A 64 26.46 1.45 -4.89
CA MET A 64 26.04 1.73 -3.50
C MET A 64 25.12 0.65 -2.95
N GLU A 65 24.76 -0.35 -3.74
CA GLU A 65 23.77 -1.36 -3.42
C GLU A 65 24.38 -2.48 -2.58
N GLU A 66 23.70 -2.82 -1.49
CA GLU A 66 23.98 -3.98 -0.67
C GLU A 66 22.91 -5.05 -0.92
N TYR A 67 23.24 -6.08 -1.69
CA TYR A 67 22.29 -7.15 -2.04
C TYR A 67 22.15 -8.16 -0.92
N ILE A 68 20.89 -8.37 -0.50
CA ILE A 68 20.52 -9.30 0.55
C ILE A 68 19.56 -10.34 -0.03
N ASP A 69 19.99 -11.61 0.04
CA ASP A 69 19.17 -12.73 -0.38
C ASP A 69 18.02 -12.95 0.61
N THR A 70 16.78 -12.85 0.13
CA THR A 70 15.59 -12.78 0.98
C THR A 70 14.56 -13.80 0.50
N PRO A 71 13.83 -14.49 1.40
CA PRO A 71 12.75 -15.38 0.99
C PRO A 71 11.79 -14.67 0.03
N LYS A 72 11.41 -15.38 -1.05
CA LYS A 72 10.52 -14.81 -2.05
C LYS A 72 9.15 -14.53 -1.45
N GLY A 73 8.68 -13.30 -1.55
CA GLY A 73 7.37 -12.89 -1.10
C GLY A 73 7.29 -11.37 -0.98
N LEU A 74 6.13 -10.81 -1.27
CA LEU A 74 5.94 -9.36 -1.18
C LEU A 74 6.09 -8.85 0.25
N VAL A 75 5.60 -9.63 1.22
CA VAL A 75 5.73 -9.29 2.65
C VAL A 75 7.12 -9.64 3.16
N HIS A 76 7.67 -10.80 2.85
CA HIS A 76 9.01 -11.19 3.28
C HIS A 76 10.07 -10.15 2.88
N GLN A 77 10.09 -9.77 1.59
CA GLN A 77 11.07 -8.82 1.08
C GLN A 77 10.89 -7.43 1.67
N ARG A 78 9.64 -6.98 1.90
CA ARG A 78 9.39 -5.68 2.52
C ARG A 78 9.70 -5.70 4.02
N ALA A 79 9.33 -6.77 4.72
CA ALA A 79 9.64 -6.94 6.15
C ALA A 79 11.14 -6.98 6.44
N ALA A 80 11.96 -7.36 5.47
CA ALA A 80 13.41 -7.35 5.60
C ALA A 80 13.98 -5.94 5.86
N ALA A 81 13.23 -4.86 5.58
CA ALA A 81 13.56 -3.50 6.00
C ALA A 81 13.69 -3.34 7.54
N ASN A 82 13.29 -4.33 8.35
CA ASN A 82 13.53 -4.35 9.79
C ASN A 82 15.02 -4.31 10.18
N MET A 83 15.92 -4.65 9.25
CA MET A 83 17.37 -4.56 9.47
C MET A 83 17.91 -3.12 9.49
N VAL A 84 17.17 -2.15 8.94
CA VAL A 84 17.59 -0.74 8.93
C VAL A 84 17.72 -0.22 10.36
N GLU A 85 18.84 0.47 10.65
CA GLU A 85 19.12 1.02 11.98
C GLU A 85 19.03 2.54 12.03
N GLU A 86 19.11 3.22 10.87
CA GLU A 86 19.00 4.66 10.77
C GLU A 86 17.64 5.16 11.28
N GLU A 87 17.57 6.45 11.60
CA GLU A 87 16.37 7.07 12.15
C GLU A 87 15.15 6.95 11.22
N TYR A 88 15.40 6.99 9.91
CA TYR A 88 14.37 6.87 8.88
C TYR A 88 14.69 5.75 7.90
N VAL A 89 13.63 5.19 7.32
CA VAL A 89 13.70 4.21 6.24
C VAL A 89 12.82 4.64 5.08
N LEU A 90 13.35 4.54 3.86
CA LEU A 90 12.61 4.64 2.61
C LEU A 90 12.41 3.23 2.05
N ILE A 91 11.18 2.73 2.06
CA ILE A 91 10.81 1.40 1.57
C ILE A 91 10.19 1.56 0.20
N ILE A 92 10.76 0.91 -0.84
CA ILE A 92 10.35 1.09 -2.23
C ILE A 92 10.35 -0.22 -3.04
N ASP A 93 9.67 -0.17 -4.18
CA ASP A 93 9.76 -1.18 -5.24
C ASP A 93 10.96 -0.84 -6.15
N ASP A 94 11.33 -1.73 -7.07
CA ASP A 94 12.54 -1.63 -7.90
C ASP A 94 12.37 -0.82 -9.21
N ASP A 95 11.37 0.06 -9.26
CA ASP A 95 11.03 0.87 -10.43
C ASP A 95 10.41 2.24 -10.08
N VAL A 96 10.97 2.91 -9.07
CA VAL A 96 10.49 4.22 -8.59
C VAL A 96 11.55 5.30 -8.82
N TYR A 97 11.18 6.36 -9.52
CA TYR A 97 12.02 7.54 -9.74
C TYR A 97 11.71 8.62 -8.70
N PHE A 98 12.75 9.25 -8.16
CA PHE A 98 12.69 10.35 -7.20
C PHE A 98 13.33 11.63 -7.74
N PRO A 99 12.64 12.79 -7.72
CA PRO A 99 13.30 14.08 -7.89
C PRO A 99 14.42 14.28 -6.84
N GLU A 100 15.43 15.08 -7.17
CA GLU A 100 16.64 15.24 -6.36
C GLU A 100 16.41 15.68 -4.90
N ASP A 101 15.33 16.41 -4.63
CA ASP A 101 14.97 16.93 -3.30
C ASP A 101 13.78 16.21 -2.65
N ALA A 102 13.35 15.08 -3.21
CA ALA A 102 12.12 14.40 -2.79
C ALA A 102 12.20 13.88 -1.36
N VAL A 103 13.30 13.22 -0.98
CA VAL A 103 13.45 12.65 0.36
C VAL A 103 13.57 13.75 1.41
N GLU A 104 14.30 14.82 1.12
CA GLU A 104 14.40 15.99 2.01
C GLU A 104 13.03 16.65 2.22
N LYS A 105 12.23 16.81 1.17
CA LYS A 105 10.85 17.32 1.26
C LYS A 105 9.94 16.41 2.07
N MET A 106 10.05 15.09 1.91
CA MET A 106 9.31 14.12 2.73
C MET A 106 9.69 14.24 4.21
N TYR A 107 10.98 14.35 4.53
CA TYR A 107 11.44 14.57 5.90
C TYR A 107 10.85 15.87 6.49
N ASN A 108 10.98 16.98 5.78
CA ASN A 108 10.46 18.27 6.21
C ASN A 108 8.93 18.23 6.44
N ALA A 109 8.21 17.47 5.62
CA ALA A 109 6.79 17.26 5.82
C ALA A 109 6.50 16.46 7.11
N LEU A 110 7.27 15.41 7.43
CA LEU A 110 7.12 14.68 8.68
C LEU A 110 7.31 15.60 9.89
N GLN A 111 8.32 16.47 9.86
CA GLN A 111 8.57 17.43 10.94
C GLN A 111 7.43 18.45 11.05
N LYS A 112 7.06 19.10 9.94
CA LYS A 112 6.03 20.13 9.88
C LYS A 112 4.68 19.65 10.41
N TYR A 113 4.28 18.45 10.05
CA TYR A 113 2.96 17.91 10.40
C TYR A 113 2.99 16.99 11.63
N ASN A 114 4.13 16.85 12.27
CA ASN A 114 4.36 15.88 13.36
C ASN A 114 3.77 14.51 13.00
N ALA A 115 4.27 13.95 11.90
CA ALA A 115 3.81 12.68 11.36
C ALA A 115 4.90 11.61 11.46
N ASP A 116 4.51 10.35 11.21
CA ASP A 116 5.35 9.18 11.40
C ASP A 116 5.79 8.55 10.09
N GLY A 117 5.02 8.76 9.03
CA GLY A 117 5.33 8.32 7.68
C GLY A 117 4.65 9.19 6.62
N ILE A 118 5.21 9.17 5.40
CA ILE A 118 4.67 9.85 4.22
C ILE A 118 4.88 8.98 2.99
N ALA A 119 3.82 8.84 2.19
CA ALA A 119 3.87 8.18 0.90
C ALA A 119 3.63 9.21 -0.21
N PRO A 120 4.48 9.25 -1.26
CA PRO A 120 4.20 10.06 -2.43
C PRO A 120 3.08 9.45 -3.28
N ASP A 121 2.31 10.28 -3.99
CA ASP A 121 1.44 9.81 -5.06
C ASP A 121 2.30 9.48 -6.28
N THR A 122 2.54 8.21 -6.50
CA THR A 122 3.40 7.69 -7.58
C THR A 122 2.65 7.44 -8.88
N PHE A 123 1.32 7.58 -8.87
CA PHE A 123 0.48 7.38 -10.06
C PHE A 123 -0.13 8.70 -10.51
N PRO A 124 0.07 9.10 -11.76
CA PRO A 124 -0.52 10.32 -12.26
C PRO A 124 -2.05 10.26 -12.18
N SER A 125 -2.65 11.35 -11.70
CA SER A 125 -4.10 11.48 -11.58
C SER A 125 -4.78 11.30 -12.94
N GLN A 126 -5.65 10.30 -13.05
CA GLN A 126 -6.43 10.05 -14.26
C GLN A 126 -7.82 10.64 -14.12
N SER A 127 -8.31 11.32 -15.18
CA SER A 127 -9.68 11.79 -15.22
C SER A 127 -10.65 10.60 -15.29
N MET A 128 -11.63 10.57 -14.38
CA MET A 128 -12.66 9.53 -14.37
C MET A 128 -13.76 9.82 -15.40
N SER A 129 -14.17 8.82 -16.17
CA SER A 129 -15.36 8.90 -17.04
C SER A 129 -16.63 9.10 -16.21
N PHE A 130 -17.70 9.57 -16.85
CA PHE A 130 -19.01 9.74 -16.17
C PHE A 130 -19.51 8.46 -15.51
N PHE A 131 -19.44 7.32 -16.19
CA PHE A 131 -19.86 6.02 -15.65
C PHE A 131 -18.96 5.56 -14.49
N SER A 132 -17.65 5.82 -14.59
CA SER A 132 -16.73 5.52 -13.49
C SER A 132 -17.02 6.36 -12.26
N LYS A 133 -17.36 7.65 -12.44
CA LYS A 133 -17.78 8.53 -11.33
C LYS A 133 -19.08 8.04 -10.68
N ALA A 134 -20.09 7.70 -11.47
CA ALA A 134 -21.35 7.16 -10.95
C ALA A 134 -21.12 5.86 -10.15
N GLY A 135 -20.31 4.94 -10.69
CA GLY A 135 -19.91 3.72 -9.97
C GLY A 135 -19.16 4.01 -8.68
N ALA A 136 -18.28 4.99 -8.68
CA ALA A 136 -17.52 5.41 -7.51
C ALA A 136 -18.42 5.99 -6.41
N TYR A 137 -19.45 6.75 -6.75
CA TYR A 137 -20.45 7.22 -5.78
C TYR A 137 -21.25 6.07 -5.18
N LEU A 138 -21.71 5.11 -5.99
CA LEU A 138 -22.44 3.93 -5.51
C LEU A 138 -21.61 3.08 -4.56
N THR A 139 -20.30 2.99 -4.80
CA THR A 139 -19.38 2.19 -3.99
C THR A 139 -18.75 2.96 -2.83
N ASN A 140 -19.08 4.25 -2.67
CA ASN A 140 -18.42 5.15 -1.71
C ASN A 140 -16.91 5.29 -1.91
N THR A 141 -16.40 5.03 -3.10
CA THR A 141 -14.96 5.13 -3.42
C THR A 141 -14.55 6.54 -3.82
N VAL A 142 -15.50 7.47 -3.96
CA VAL A 142 -15.26 8.91 -4.14
C VAL A 142 -16.18 9.66 -3.19
N LYS A 143 -15.67 10.66 -2.49
CA LYS A 143 -16.48 11.52 -1.65
C LYS A 143 -17.33 12.46 -2.50
N GLY A 144 -18.64 12.50 -2.24
CA GLY A 144 -19.58 13.38 -2.89
C GLY A 144 -19.48 14.85 -2.47
N ARG A 145 -18.62 15.20 -1.51
CA ARG A 145 -18.38 16.56 -1.03
C ARG A 145 -16.89 16.87 -1.10
N LYS A 146 -16.54 18.14 -1.38
CA LYS A 146 -15.20 18.67 -1.13
C LYS A 146 -14.78 18.27 0.28
N ASN A 147 -13.81 17.43 0.40
CA ASN A 147 -13.22 17.09 1.68
C ASN A 147 -11.71 17.18 1.51
N ASP A 148 -11.27 18.38 1.72
CA ASP A 148 -9.88 18.79 1.53
C ASP A 148 -8.99 18.36 2.71
N GLU A 149 -9.52 17.53 3.63
CA GLU A 149 -8.83 17.15 4.86
C GLU A 149 -8.05 15.83 4.76
N TRP A 150 -8.35 14.97 3.77
CA TRP A 150 -7.79 13.61 3.66
C TRP A 150 -7.44 13.24 2.22
N ALA A 151 -6.42 12.43 2.05
CA ALA A 151 -6.08 11.82 0.77
C ALA A 151 -6.94 10.58 0.49
N ILE A 152 -6.78 9.54 1.33
CA ILE A 152 -7.49 8.27 1.22
C ILE A 152 -8.06 7.91 2.58
N ARG A 153 -9.31 7.45 2.61
CA ARG A 153 -9.93 6.85 3.79
C ARG A 153 -10.44 5.46 3.50
N ILE A 154 -10.37 4.61 4.53
CA ILE A 154 -10.92 3.25 4.46
C ILE A 154 -12.35 3.26 5.01
N GLN A 155 -13.28 2.77 4.20
CA GLN A 155 -14.67 2.66 4.56
C GLN A 155 -14.94 1.42 5.43
N ARG A 156 -16.04 1.42 6.21
CA ARG A 156 -16.47 0.24 6.97
C ARG A 156 -16.62 -1.04 6.13
N SER A 157 -16.85 -0.90 4.84
CA SER A 157 -16.90 -2.00 3.86
C SER A 157 -15.52 -2.50 3.39
N GLY A 158 -14.43 -1.87 3.79
CA GLY A 158 -13.09 -2.12 3.25
C GLY A 158 -12.84 -1.49 1.88
N ALA A 159 -13.75 -0.65 1.39
CA ALA A 159 -13.51 0.13 0.18
C ALA A 159 -12.68 1.38 0.48
N PHE A 160 -11.88 1.79 -0.48
CA PHE A 160 -11.14 3.05 -0.42
C PHE A 160 -12.05 4.22 -0.83
N SER A 161 -11.95 5.33 -0.11
CA SER A 161 -12.55 6.61 -0.48
C SER A 161 -11.44 7.60 -0.77
N PHE A 162 -11.33 8.04 -2.01
CA PHE A 162 -10.29 8.95 -2.47
C PHE A 162 -10.74 10.40 -2.39
N ASN A 163 -9.79 11.31 -2.16
CA ASN A 163 -10.00 12.73 -2.43
C ASN A 163 -10.22 12.90 -3.95
N SER A 164 -11.36 13.46 -4.33
CA SER A 164 -11.72 13.60 -5.75
C SER A 164 -11.07 14.79 -6.44
N ASN A 165 -10.46 15.69 -5.69
CA ASN A 165 -9.85 16.91 -6.21
C ASN A 165 -8.71 17.38 -5.31
N PRO A 166 -7.61 16.60 -5.18
CA PRO A 166 -6.47 17.02 -4.39
C PRO A 166 -5.77 18.20 -5.07
N GLU A 167 -5.29 19.14 -4.27
CA GLU A 167 -4.46 20.23 -4.78
C GLU A 167 -3.07 19.70 -5.14
N LYS A 168 -2.51 20.22 -6.23
CA LYS A 168 -1.16 19.87 -6.66
C LYS A 168 -0.11 20.28 -5.63
N GLY A 169 0.80 19.37 -5.30
CA GLY A 169 1.84 19.58 -4.31
C GLY A 169 1.34 19.58 -2.86
N ALA A 170 0.05 19.39 -2.61
CA ALA A 170 -0.49 19.38 -1.26
C ALA A 170 -0.24 18.06 -0.53
N ILE A 171 -0.18 18.14 0.79
CA ILE A 171 0.03 17.02 1.69
C ILE A 171 -1.20 16.86 2.57
N TYR A 172 -1.75 15.64 2.61
CA TYR A 172 -2.93 15.32 3.39
C TYR A 172 -2.68 14.14 4.32
N PRO A 173 -3.37 14.06 5.47
CA PRO A 173 -3.47 12.81 6.22
C PRO A 173 -4.07 11.70 5.35
N THR A 174 -3.62 10.47 5.54
CA THR A 174 -4.11 9.32 4.77
C THR A 174 -4.20 8.06 5.63
N GLU A 175 -5.11 7.16 5.30
CA GLU A 175 -5.23 5.82 5.90
C GLU A 175 -4.65 4.73 4.98
N SER A 176 -4.26 5.08 3.75
CA SER A 176 -3.64 4.19 2.79
C SER A 176 -2.90 4.96 1.71
N ALA A 177 -2.02 4.28 0.98
CA ALA A 177 -1.34 4.78 -0.20
C ALA A 177 -1.02 3.61 -1.16
N ALA A 178 -0.34 3.90 -2.26
CA ALA A 178 0.27 2.85 -3.08
C ALA A 178 1.48 2.25 -2.35
N GLY A 179 1.69 0.95 -2.50
CA GLY A 179 2.82 0.25 -1.86
C GLY A 179 4.17 0.48 -2.51
N THR A 180 4.25 1.33 -3.54
CA THR A 180 5.44 1.57 -4.34
C THR A 180 6.54 2.33 -3.60
N ALA A 181 6.16 3.28 -2.74
CA ALA A 181 7.13 4.06 -1.96
C ALA A 181 6.50 4.58 -0.65
N VAL A 182 7.26 4.49 0.44
CA VAL A 182 6.92 5.11 1.72
C VAL A 182 8.20 5.47 2.48
N PHE A 183 8.26 6.70 2.97
CA PHE A 183 9.33 7.20 3.85
C PHE A 183 8.78 7.35 5.27
N MET A 184 9.43 6.75 6.27
CA MET A 184 8.94 6.77 7.64
C MET A 184 10.05 6.65 8.68
N LYS A 185 9.70 6.95 9.93
CA LYS A 185 10.57 6.66 11.08
C LYS A 185 10.78 5.15 11.21
N THR A 186 12.01 4.70 11.27
CA THR A 186 12.35 3.26 11.39
C THR A 186 11.72 2.61 12.62
N LYS A 187 11.62 3.34 13.72
CA LYS A 187 10.92 2.85 14.92
C LYS A 187 9.45 2.50 14.68
N VAL A 188 8.76 3.21 13.76
CA VAL A 188 7.37 2.92 13.38
C VAL A 188 7.31 1.63 12.60
N TRP A 189 8.20 1.47 11.62
CA TRP A 189 8.30 0.23 10.84
C TRP A 189 8.52 -0.99 11.73
N LYS A 190 9.50 -0.91 12.64
CA LYS A 190 9.79 -2.00 13.59
C LYS A 190 8.62 -2.28 14.53
N ALA A 191 7.93 -1.24 15.01
CA ALA A 191 6.83 -1.36 15.96
C ALA A 191 5.58 -2.03 15.41
N ILE A 192 5.35 -1.97 14.09
CA ILE A 192 4.16 -2.60 13.49
C ILE A 192 4.32 -4.10 13.26
N HIS A 193 5.53 -4.65 13.39
CA HIS A 193 5.82 -6.08 13.16
C HIS A 193 5.19 -6.60 11.87
N TYR A 194 5.56 -5.98 10.72
CA TYR A 194 4.96 -6.33 9.44
C TYR A 194 5.25 -7.78 9.02
N GLU A 195 6.33 -8.38 9.52
CA GLU A 195 6.68 -9.79 9.35
C GLU A 195 5.60 -10.76 9.84
N HIS A 196 4.68 -10.33 10.71
CA HIS A 196 3.54 -11.14 11.12
C HIS A 196 2.53 -11.39 9.99
N GLU A 197 2.65 -10.68 8.88
CA GLU A 197 1.73 -10.79 7.74
C GLU A 197 2.29 -11.67 6.61
N VAL A 198 3.43 -12.36 6.81
CA VAL A 198 4.06 -13.25 5.80
C VAL A 198 3.16 -14.40 5.31
N TRP A 199 2.09 -14.73 6.05
CA TRP A 199 1.07 -15.68 5.62
C TRP A 199 0.40 -15.28 4.29
N ILE A 200 0.47 -14.00 3.88
CA ILE A 200 -0.04 -13.49 2.61
C ILE A 200 0.77 -14.03 1.42
N ASP A 201 2.06 -14.23 1.61
CA ASP A 201 2.98 -14.62 0.53
C ASP A 201 2.71 -16.02 -0.06
N LYS A 202 1.85 -16.81 0.58
CA LYS A 202 1.33 -18.07 0.00
C LYS A 202 0.35 -17.85 -1.15
N TYR A 203 -0.19 -16.62 -1.30
CA TYR A 203 -1.10 -16.27 -2.38
C TYR A 203 -0.35 -15.69 -3.59
N PRO A 204 -0.91 -15.82 -4.81
CA PRO A 204 -0.26 -15.29 -5.99
C PRO A 204 0.01 -13.77 -5.88
N ALA A 205 1.22 -13.35 -6.21
CA ALA A 205 1.63 -11.95 -6.17
C ALA A 205 0.67 -11.04 -6.98
N GLY A 206 0.40 -9.84 -6.48
CA GLY A 206 -0.50 -8.87 -7.09
C GLY A 206 -2.00 -9.23 -7.03
N THR A 207 -2.35 -10.27 -6.26
CA THR A 207 -3.77 -10.62 -5.99
C THR A 207 -4.20 -10.20 -4.61
N PHE A 208 -3.28 -10.08 -3.67
CA PHE A 208 -3.51 -9.68 -2.28
C PHE A 208 -3.08 -8.23 -2.06
N GLY A 209 -3.83 -7.49 -1.24
CA GLY A 209 -3.53 -6.10 -0.88
C GLY A 209 -2.58 -6.06 0.32
N GLU A 210 -1.34 -6.48 0.14
CA GLU A 210 -0.32 -6.46 1.19
C GLU A 210 0.04 -5.04 1.62
N ASP A 211 0.03 -4.10 0.69
CA ASP A 211 0.20 -2.67 0.95
C ASP A 211 -0.93 -2.10 1.81
N GLN A 212 -2.17 -2.48 1.53
CA GLN A 212 -3.32 -2.09 2.34
C GLN A 212 -3.17 -2.56 3.79
N LEU A 213 -2.74 -3.82 4.00
CA LEU A 213 -2.47 -4.35 5.34
C LEU A 213 -1.36 -3.56 6.04
N MET A 214 -0.28 -3.25 5.33
CA MET A 214 0.84 -2.46 5.84
C MET A 214 0.36 -1.09 6.37
N TYR A 215 -0.33 -0.32 5.54
CA TYR A 215 -0.79 1.01 5.92
C TYR A 215 -1.83 0.98 7.04
N GLN A 216 -2.76 0.02 6.99
CA GLN A 216 -3.74 -0.14 8.06
C GLN A 216 -3.08 -0.54 9.38
N LYS A 217 -2.04 -1.36 9.33
CA LYS A 217 -1.28 -1.73 10.53
C LYS A 217 -0.57 -0.51 11.15
N ILE A 218 -0.04 0.39 10.33
CA ILE A 218 0.53 1.66 10.80
C ILE A 218 -0.56 2.51 11.50
N ILE A 219 -1.69 2.73 10.84
CA ILE A 219 -2.77 3.58 11.36
C ILE A 219 -3.43 3.00 12.62
N GLU A 220 -3.72 1.68 12.61
CA GLU A 220 -4.40 1.04 13.74
C GLU A 220 -3.51 0.93 14.98
N ASN A 221 -2.20 0.98 14.82
CA ASN A 221 -1.24 1.08 15.92
C ASN A 221 -0.98 2.53 16.35
N GLY A 222 -1.75 3.49 15.85
CA GLY A 222 -1.78 4.87 16.36
C GLY A 222 -0.83 5.83 15.68
N PHE A 223 -0.10 5.41 14.66
CA PHE A 223 0.83 6.24 13.93
C PHE A 223 0.14 7.10 12.86
N LYS A 224 0.72 8.26 12.57
CA LYS A 224 0.18 9.25 11.62
C LYS A 224 0.87 9.13 10.28
N LEU A 225 0.06 8.88 9.23
CA LEU A 225 0.53 8.76 7.86
C LEU A 225 0.05 9.94 7.01
N LEU A 226 0.93 10.40 6.12
CA LEU A 226 0.65 11.45 5.15
C LEU A 226 0.74 10.91 3.73
N MET A 227 0.07 11.60 2.80
CA MET A 227 0.21 11.41 1.36
C MET A 227 0.51 12.75 0.69
N TRP A 228 1.51 12.75 -0.19
CA TRP A 228 1.96 13.93 -0.93
C TRP A 228 1.57 13.81 -2.39
N TYR A 229 0.62 14.63 -2.82
CA TYR A 229 0.14 14.65 -4.20
C TYR A 229 1.08 15.44 -5.11
N ASP A 230 1.18 14.98 -6.37
CA ASP A 230 1.99 15.64 -7.43
C ASP A 230 3.43 15.91 -6.96
N SER A 231 3.99 14.93 -6.27
CA SER A 231 5.33 15.00 -5.65
C SER A 231 6.46 14.98 -6.69
N GLY A 232 6.18 14.57 -7.92
CA GLY A 232 7.17 14.27 -8.94
C GLY A 232 7.85 12.90 -8.77
N VAL A 233 7.57 12.16 -7.69
CA VAL A 233 7.96 10.76 -7.55
C VAL A 233 7.08 9.91 -8.46
N LEU A 234 7.70 9.07 -9.30
CA LEU A 234 7.00 8.34 -10.36
C LEU A 234 7.25 6.84 -10.25
N HIS A 235 6.20 6.06 -10.39
CA HIS A 235 6.31 4.62 -10.65
C HIS A 235 6.55 4.41 -12.15
N LEU A 236 7.71 3.87 -12.50
CA LEU A 236 8.14 3.71 -13.89
C LEU A 236 7.46 2.53 -14.60
N ASP A 237 6.77 1.68 -13.88
CA ASP A 237 6.03 0.49 -14.32
C ASP A 237 6.89 -0.46 -15.19
N ALA A 238 7.73 -1.23 -14.54
CA ALA A 238 8.60 -2.22 -15.19
C ALA A 238 7.81 -3.38 -15.84
N ASN A 239 6.47 -3.42 -15.67
CA ASN A 239 5.59 -4.46 -16.24
C ASN A 239 6.02 -5.90 -15.90
N THR A 240 6.66 -6.09 -14.77
CA THR A 240 7.13 -7.40 -14.32
C THR A 240 5.99 -8.37 -14.01
N ASN A 241 4.75 -7.89 -13.90
CA ASN A 241 3.56 -8.62 -13.48
C ASN A 241 2.45 -8.60 -14.54
N LYS A 242 2.63 -9.31 -15.65
CA LYS A 242 1.67 -9.38 -16.78
C LYS A 242 0.48 -10.33 -16.58
N ALA A 243 0.08 -10.68 -15.37
CA ALA A 243 -1.06 -11.54 -15.16
C ALA A 243 -2.35 -10.91 -15.69
N SER A 244 -3.01 -11.58 -16.65
CA SER A 244 -4.28 -11.14 -17.24
C SER A 244 -5.31 -10.80 -16.15
N GLN A 245 -5.87 -9.60 -16.16
CA GLN A 245 -6.88 -9.16 -15.19
C GLN A 245 -8.16 -10.01 -15.19
N LYS A 246 -8.37 -10.81 -16.23
CA LYS A 246 -9.58 -11.59 -16.50
C LYS A 246 -9.49 -13.06 -16.10
N SER A 247 -8.39 -13.52 -15.52
CA SER A 247 -8.30 -14.93 -15.13
C SER A 247 -9.23 -15.23 -13.95
N TYR A 248 -9.83 -16.41 -13.95
CA TYR A 248 -10.64 -16.93 -12.85
C TYR A 248 -9.90 -16.83 -11.51
N ASP A 249 -8.64 -17.23 -11.48
CA ASP A 249 -7.82 -17.22 -10.27
C ASP A 249 -7.59 -15.81 -9.73
N LYS A 250 -7.35 -14.83 -10.59
CA LYS A 250 -7.19 -13.44 -10.16
C LYS A 250 -8.46 -12.88 -9.52
N ILE A 251 -9.64 -13.22 -10.06
CA ILE A 251 -10.92 -12.79 -9.47
C ILE A 251 -11.15 -13.49 -8.14
N TYR A 252 -10.87 -14.79 -8.09
CA TYR A 252 -10.99 -15.60 -6.89
C TYR A 252 -10.11 -15.07 -5.75
N TYR A 253 -8.80 -14.93 -5.99
CA TYR A 253 -7.87 -14.45 -4.97
C TYR A 253 -8.11 -12.99 -4.57
N ARG A 254 -8.52 -12.13 -5.49
CA ARG A 254 -8.92 -10.75 -5.15
C ARG A 254 -10.16 -10.74 -4.25
N ALA A 255 -11.15 -11.57 -4.52
CA ALA A 255 -12.32 -11.67 -3.66
C ALA A 255 -11.97 -12.18 -2.27
N MET A 256 -11.09 -13.18 -2.20
CA MET A 256 -10.55 -13.71 -0.95
C MET A 256 -9.77 -12.64 -0.18
N SER A 257 -8.84 -11.95 -0.83
CA SER A 257 -8.08 -10.84 -0.27
C SER A 257 -8.98 -9.74 0.29
N GLN A 258 -9.97 -9.29 -0.48
CA GLN A 258 -10.90 -8.24 -0.03
C GLN A 258 -11.63 -8.60 1.27
N TYR A 259 -12.04 -9.88 1.41
CA TYR A 259 -12.66 -10.32 2.67
C TYR A 259 -11.66 -10.40 3.81
N LEU A 260 -10.49 -11.01 3.57
CA LEU A 260 -9.48 -11.22 4.63
C LEU A 260 -8.92 -9.89 5.13
N THR A 261 -8.60 -8.96 4.22
CA THR A 261 -8.13 -7.62 4.60
C THR A 261 -9.21 -6.85 5.37
N TRP A 262 -10.47 -6.87 4.89
CA TRP A 262 -11.57 -6.25 5.61
C TRP A 262 -11.77 -6.87 7.00
N TYR A 263 -11.76 -8.21 7.10
CA TYR A 263 -11.94 -8.89 8.37
C TYR A 263 -10.85 -8.51 9.37
N ARG A 264 -9.59 -8.59 8.95
CA ARG A 264 -8.43 -8.33 9.79
C ARG A 264 -8.26 -6.85 10.18
N CYS A 265 -8.46 -5.94 9.23
CA CYS A 265 -8.19 -4.51 9.44
C CYS A 265 -9.39 -3.71 9.96
N ILE A 266 -10.62 -4.23 9.85
CA ILE A 266 -11.83 -3.45 10.13
C ILE A 266 -12.79 -4.18 11.06
N TYR A 267 -13.05 -5.47 10.80
CA TYR A 267 -14.06 -6.21 11.56
C TYR A 267 -13.51 -6.74 12.88
N ASP A 268 -12.34 -7.34 12.88
CA ASP A 268 -11.77 -8.07 14.02
C ASP A 268 -10.83 -7.21 14.89
N LEU A 269 -11.04 -5.91 14.88
CA LEU A 269 -10.25 -5.00 15.72
C LEU A 269 -10.71 -5.05 17.17
N PRO A 270 -9.80 -5.08 18.15
CA PRO A 270 -10.11 -5.15 19.59
C PRO A 270 -11.03 -4.02 20.08
N ARG A 271 -10.92 -2.83 19.46
CA ARG A 271 -11.75 -1.66 19.81
C ARG A 271 -13.21 -1.75 19.36
N ASN A 272 -13.55 -2.70 18.48
CA ASN A 272 -14.89 -2.78 17.91
C ASN A 272 -15.89 -3.34 18.92
N THR A 273 -16.90 -2.56 19.20
CA THR A 273 -18.11 -3.01 19.92
C THR A 273 -18.95 -3.96 19.06
N SER A 274 -19.89 -4.68 19.65
CA SER A 274 -20.84 -5.50 18.89
C SER A 274 -21.65 -4.69 17.87
N ALA A 275 -21.98 -3.44 18.19
CA ALA A 275 -22.64 -2.52 17.27
C ALA A 275 -21.74 -2.12 16.09
N ASP A 276 -20.45 -1.90 16.34
CA ASP A 276 -19.48 -1.62 15.26
C ASP A 276 -19.30 -2.84 14.37
N LYS A 277 -19.15 -4.02 14.93
CA LYS A 277 -19.06 -5.27 14.14
C LYS A 277 -20.28 -5.45 13.26
N LEU A 278 -21.49 -5.21 13.78
CA LEU A 278 -22.74 -5.28 12.97
C LEU A 278 -22.72 -4.25 11.82
N LYS A 279 -22.38 -2.98 12.10
CA LYS A 279 -22.29 -1.93 11.07
C LYS A 279 -21.25 -2.27 9.99
N ASN A 280 -20.10 -2.76 10.40
CA ASN A 280 -19.02 -3.17 9.49
C ASN A 280 -19.49 -4.35 8.61
N GLN A 281 -20.18 -5.32 9.21
CA GLN A 281 -20.73 -6.47 8.47
C GLN A 281 -21.80 -6.05 7.46
N LEU A 282 -22.74 -5.19 7.82
CA LEU A 282 -23.75 -4.67 6.90
C LEU A 282 -23.12 -3.90 5.73
N ALA A 283 -22.11 -3.05 6.02
CA ALA A 283 -21.40 -2.34 4.98
C ALA A 283 -20.63 -3.29 4.03
N TYR A 284 -20.02 -4.34 4.57
CA TYR A 284 -19.34 -5.34 3.74
C TYR A 284 -20.34 -6.13 2.87
N VAL A 285 -21.46 -6.55 3.44
CA VAL A 285 -22.53 -7.28 2.70
C VAL A 285 -23.06 -6.42 1.55
N TYR A 286 -23.33 -5.14 1.79
CA TYR A 286 -23.71 -4.20 0.72
C TYR A 286 -22.68 -4.18 -0.41
N ARG A 287 -21.40 -3.98 -0.09
CA ARG A 287 -20.31 -3.99 -1.08
C ARG A 287 -20.24 -5.33 -1.83
N PHE A 288 -20.36 -6.43 -1.12
CA PHE A 288 -20.32 -7.77 -1.71
C PHE A 288 -21.47 -7.98 -2.70
N LEU A 289 -22.70 -7.63 -2.32
CA LEU A 289 -23.89 -7.76 -3.19
C LEU A 289 -23.75 -6.87 -4.44
N LEU A 290 -23.31 -5.63 -4.27
CA LEU A 290 -23.02 -4.73 -5.39
C LEU A 290 -21.96 -5.32 -6.34
N SER A 291 -20.90 -5.87 -5.79
CA SER A 291 -19.84 -6.54 -6.57
C SER A 291 -20.38 -7.78 -7.30
N CYS A 292 -21.26 -8.56 -6.69
CA CYS A 292 -21.93 -9.69 -7.32
C CYS A 292 -22.82 -9.23 -8.48
N SER A 293 -23.60 -8.15 -8.32
CA SER A 293 -24.47 -7.61 -9.36
C SER A 293 -23.67 -7.17 -10.59
N VAL A 294 -22.57 -6.44 -10.40
CA VAL A 294 -21.68 -6.04 -11.50
C VAL A 294 -21.07 -7.26 -12.21
N ARG A 295 -20.64 -8.28 -11.44
CA ARG A 295 -20.07 -9.50 -12.00
C ARG A 295 -21.10 -10.37 -12.69
N LEU A 296 -22.35 -10.37 -12.22
CA LEU A 296 -23.46 -11.05 -12.88
C LEU A 296 -23.71 -10.45 -14.27
N VAL A 297 -23.84 -9.12 -14.37
CA VAL A 297 -24.00 -8.43 -15.64
C VAL A 297 -22.82 -8.76 -16.58
N TYR A 298 -21.59 -8.68 -16.05
CA TYR A 298 -20.42 -9.01 -16.84
C TYR A 298 -20.37 -10.48 -17.29
N SER A 299 -20.80 -11.40 -16.44
CA SER A 299 -20.91 -12.83 -16.75
C SER A 299 -21.93 -13.11 -17.86
N ILE A 300 -23.04 -12.39 -17.86
CA ILE A 300 -24.06 -12.48 -18.91
C ILE A 300 -23.50 -11.95 -20.25
N LEU A 301 -22.89 -10.75 -20.23
CA LEU A 301 -22.32 -10.13 -21.43
C LEU A 301 -21.17 -10.95 -22.05
N GLN A 302 -20.43 -11.71 -21.24
CA GLN A 302 -19.33 -12.55 -21.70
C GLN A 302 -19.73 -14.03 -21.90
N PHE A 303 -21.01 -14.37 -21.74
CA PHE A 303 -21.51 -15.76 -21.77
C PHE A 303 -20.68 -16.71 -20.89
N SER A 304 -20.21 -16.23 -19.73
CA SER A 304 -19.35 -16.99 -18.84
C SER A 304 -19.68 -16.78 -17.36
N PRO A 305 -20.25 -17.79 -16.66
CA PRO A 305 -20.57 -17.69 -15.25
C PRO A 305 -19.32 -17.64 -14.34
N ARG A 306 -18.13 -17.92 -14.90
CA ARG A 306 -16.88 -18.06 -14.15
C ARG A 306 -16.53 -16.83 -13.32
N PHE A 307 -16.86 -15.63 -13.77
CA PHE A 307 -16.51 -14.39 -13.07
C PHE A 307 -17.30 -14.22 -11.76
N LEU A 308 -18.58 -14.54 -11.78
CA LEU A 308 -19.43 -14.50 -10.58
C LEU A 308 -19.08 -15.64 -9.63
N THR A 309 -18.94 -16.86 -10.14
CA THR A 309 -18.63 -18.05 -9.32
C THR A 309 -17.26 -17.92 -8.63
N ALA A 310 -16.23 -17.40 -9.32
CA ALA A 310 -14.93 -17.13 -8.72
C ALA A 310 -15.03 -16.13 -7.55
N HIS A 311 -15.81 -15.06 -7.72
CA HIS A 311 -15.97 -14.05 -6.69
C HIS A 311 -16.68 -14.61 -5.45
N ILE A 312 -17.77 -15.35 -5.65
CA ILE A 312 -18.51 -15.97 -4.55
C ILE A 312 -17.64 -17.00 -3.82
N LYS A 313 -16.96 -17.89 -4.58
CA LYS A 313 -16.09 -18.92 -4.01
C LYS A 313 -14.95 -18.31 -3.19
N GLY A 314 -14.27 -17.28 -3.72
CA GLY A 314 -13.20 -16.60 -2.99
C GLY A 314 -13.68 -16.04 -1.64
N ASN A 315 -14.89 -15.43 -1.60
CA ASN A 315 -15.47 -14.97 -0.34
C ASN A 315 -15.83 -16.11 0.63
N ILE A 316 -16.36 -17.22 0.13
CA ILE A 316 -16.70 -18.38 0.96
C ILE A 316 -15.45 -18.96 1.59
N ASP A 317 -14.40 -19.16 0.78
CA ASP A 317 -13.15 -19.78 1.26
C ASP A 317 -12.40 -18.83 2.22
N ALA A 318 -12.45 -17.52 2.00
CA ALA A 318 -11.95 -16.53 2.96
C ALA A 318 -12.68 -16.61 4.32
N ARG A 319 -14.02 -16.77 4.31
CA ARG A 319 -14.80 -16.94 5.55
C ARG A 319 -14.49 -18.23 6.28
N LYS A 320 -14.08 -19.29 5.57
CA LYS A 320 -13.59 -20.52 6.20
C LYS A 320 -12.20 -20.30 6.78
N PHE A 321 -11.32 -19.61 6.03
CA PHE A 321 -9.95 -19.35 6.46
C PHE A 321 -9.88 -18.56 7.78
N VAL A 322 -10.69 -17.54 7.98
CA VAL A 322 -10.69 -16.77 9.25
C VAL A 322 -11.17 -17.58 10.47
N LYS A 323 -11.69 -18.78 10.25
CA LYS A 323 -12.09 -19.73 11.30
C LYS A 323 -11.08 -20.88 11.48
N SER A 324 -10.03 -20.93 10.67
CA SER A 324 -9.00 -21.97 10.73
C SER A 324 -8.04 -21.70 11.87
N GLU A 325 -7.40 -22.77 12.36
CA GLU A 325 -6.34 -22.67 13.37
C GLU A 325 -5.18 -21.80 12.88
N GLU A 326 -4.85 -21.87 11.58
CA GLU A 326 -3.82 -21.04 10.97
C GLU A 326 -4.11 -19.55 11.16
N TYR A 327 -5.35 -19.08 10.89
CA TYR A 327 -5.69 -17.67 11.07
C TYR A 327 -5.78 -17.27 12.55
N ILE A 328 -6.38 -18.13 13.36
CA ILE A 328 -6.55 -17.88 14.81
C ILE A 328 -5.20 -17.78 15.53
N SER A 329 -4.18 -18.49 15.05
CA SER A 329 -2.83 -18.45 15.60
C SER A 329 -2.02 -17.22 15.17
N LEU A 330 -2.51 -16.41 14.21
CA LEU A 330 -1.80 -15.19 13.80
C LEU A 330 -1.74 -14.18 14.96
N PRO A 331 -0.64 -13.47 15.11
CA PRO A 331 -0.54 -12.37 16.06
C PRO A 331 -1.64 -11.32 15.85
N HIS A 332 -2.03 -10.65 16.92
CA HIS A 332 -3.02 -9.57 16.82
C HIS A 332 -2.57 -8.50 15.83
N PHE A 333 -3.54 -7.93 15.11
CA PHE A 333 -3.27 -6.87 14.13
C PHE A 333 -2.86 -5.57 14.82
N VAL A 334 -3.51 -5.23 15.91
CA VAL A 334 -3.14 -4.12 16.79
C VAL A 334 -2.28 -4.66 17.92
N LEU A 335 -1.04 -4.20 18.03
CA LEU A 335 -0.02 -4.75 18.91
C LEU A 335 0.09 -4.01 20.24
N SER A 336 -0.25 -2.74 20.26
CA SER A 336 -0.25 -1.94 21.48
C SER A 336 -1.65 -1.38 21.73
N PRO A 337 -2.16 -1.44 22.97
CA PRO A 337 -3.30 -0.61 23.35
C PRO A 337 -2.90 0.84 23.12
N LYS A 338 -3.77 1.64 22.55
CA LYS A 338 -3.59 3.09 22.53
C LYS A 338 -3.66 3.55 24.00
N GLU A 339 -2.52 3.98 24.56
CA GLU A 339 -2.49 4.75 25.79
C GLU A 339 -3.20 6.10 25.60
#